data_726f3e0b95dbc07207dfc0f5eb7c43c7
#
_entry.id   726f3e0b95dbc07207dfc0f5eb7c43c7
#
_cell.length_a   1.000
_cell.length_b   1.000
_cell.length_c   1.000
_cell.angle_alpha   90.00
_cell.angle_beta   90.00
_cell.angle_gamma   90.00
#
_symmetry.space_group_name_H-M   'P 1'
#
loop_
_entity.id
_entity.type
_entity.pdbx_description
1 polymer ?
#
loop_
_entity_poly.entity_id
_entity_poly.type
_entity_poly.pdbx_seq_one_letter_code
_entity_poly.pdbx_strand_id
1 'polypeptide(L)'
;SDLASESVRAVEVYKTGRASIATGGIGASINIRTARPFDAAKEGITASVGAKALHDTTNRIGDDLTPEVSGFVNYLNEDRTFGVTFTGSFQQRDSAAQGAFVNQWRVNEFDGSIPQSPDPANPNSGDPIVLTNAPAMGQLFGIPSDLRYYMADRERERTNAQLTFQFAPNDKMKATLDYTYSRQDLFEARAEQSIWMDDRYFTDLTFDDETVKTPVH
;
A
#
# COMPACT_ATOMS: atom_id res chain seq x y z
N SER A 1 2.32 6.55 -5.59
CA SER A 1 1.71 7.67 -6.30
C SER A 1 1.38 7.24 -7.72
N ASP A 2 0.28 7.74 -8.25
CA ASP A 2 -0.25 7.35 -9.56
C ASP A 2 0.29 8.25 -10.69
N LEU A 3 1.15 9.20 -10.36
CA LEU A 3 1.77 10.11 -11.30
C LEU A 3 3.16 9.61 -11.69
N ALA A 4 3.45 9.63 -13.00
CA ALA A 4 4.80 9.41 -13.50
C ALA A 4 5.73 10.52 -13.01
N SER A 5 6.96 10.18 -12.65
CA SER A 5 7.97 11.13 -12.15
C SER A 5 8.20 12.30 -13.11
N GLU A 6 8.12 12.04 -14.41
CA GLU A 6 8.31 12.99 -15.50
C GLU A 6 7.22 14.08 -15.55
N SER A 7 6.04 13.78 -14.98
CA SER A 7 4.94 14.76 -14.89
C SER A 7 5.05 15.68 -13.68
N VAL A 8 5.90 15.34 -12.71
CA VAL A 8 6.03 16.07 -11.45
C VAL A 8 7.09 17.16 -11.57
N ARG A 9 6.68 18.43 -11.44
CA ARG A 9 7.58 19.56 -11.37
C ARG A 9 8.07 19.86 -9.97
N ALA A 10 7.16 19.80 -9.00
CA ALA A 10 7.46 20.10 -7.60
C ALA A 10 6.55 19.33 -6.65
N VAL A 11 7.08 18.99 -5.49
CA VAL A 11 6.32 18.49 -4.36
C VAL A 11 6.43 19.52 -3.24
N GLU A 12 5.29 20.09 -2.87
CA GLU A 12 5.19 21.09 -1.81
C GLU A 12 4.60 20.43 -0.56
N VAL A 13 5.31 20.54 0.56
CA VAL A 13 4.87 19.98 1.84
C VAL A 13 4.52 21.10 2.80
N TYR A 14 3.26 21.22 3.16
CA TYR A 14 2.75 22.21 4.10
C TYR A 14 2.56 21.56 5.47
N LYS A 15 3.47 21.85 6.39
CA LYS A 15 3.44 21.34 7.78
C LYS A 15 2.49 22.13 8.68
N THR A 16 2.06 23.32 8.25
CA THR A 16 1.12 24.17 8.97
C THR A 16 -0.06 24.52 8.08
N GLY A 17 -1.24 24.64 8.64
CA GLY A 17 -2.44 25.04 7.92
C GLY A 17 -2.29 26.44 7.28
N ARG A 18 -2.76 26.58 6.04
CA ARG A 18 -2.90 27.86 5.32
C ARG A 18 -4.32 27.98 4.83
N ALA A 19 -4.91 29.17 4.96
CA ALA A 19 -6.29 29.42 4.54
C ALA A 19 -6.55 29.20 3.04
N SER A 20 -5.49 29.25 2.22
CA SER A 20 -5.56 29.05 0.76
C SER A 20 -5.37 27.61 0.31
N ILE A 21 -5.13 26.68 1.24
CA ILE A 21 -4.86 25.25 0.94
C ILE A 21 -5.86 24.41 1.70
N ALA A 22 -6.53 23.51 1.00
CA ALA A 22 -7.42 22.55 1.62
C ALA A 22 -6.64 21.70 2.66
N THR A 23 -7.12 21.65 3.89
CA THR A 23 -6.52 20.84 4.94
C THR A 23 -6.93 19.40 4.78
N GLY A 24 -5.96 18.51 4.66
CA GLY A 24 -6.19 17.08 4.39
C GLY A 24 -5.78 16.12 5.50
N GLY A 25 -5.19 16.56 6.61
CA GLY A 25 -4.73 15.63 7.64
C GLY A 25 -4.02 16.27 8.82
N ILE A 26 -3.76 15.46 9.85
CA ILE A 26 -3.16 15.89 11.14
C ILE A 26 -1.67 16.23 11.00
N GLY A 27 -0.96 15.65 10.03
CA GLY A 27 0.50 15.76 9.93
C GLY A 27 1.00 16.79 8.94
N ALA A 28 0.49 16.80 7.71
CA ALA A 28 0.90 17.72 6.65
C ALA A 28 -0.06 17.62 5.45
N SER A 29 -0.12 18.69 4.63
CA SER A 29 -0.71 18.64 3.28
C SER A 29 0.40 18.56 2.25
N ILE A 30 0.32 17.59 1.34
CA ILE A 30 1.25 17.42 0.24
C ILE A 30 0.55 17.88 -1.04
N ASN A 31 1.13 18.88 -1.72
CA ASN A 31 0.67 19.33 -3.00
C ASN A 31 1.68 18.94 -4.09
N ILE A 32 1.22 18.19 -5.09
CA ILE A 32 2.04 17.79 -6.22
C ILE A 32 1.70 18.73 -7.39
N ARG A 33 2.70 19.46 -7.85
CA ARG A 33 2.57 20.33 -9.02
C ARG A 33 3.06 19.60 -10.26
N THR A 34 2.19 19.48 -11.24
CA THR A 34 2.54 18.93 -12.55
C THR A 34 3.20 20.01 -13.43
N ALA A 35 4.01 19.57 -14.38
CA ALA A 35 4.65 20.47 -15.34
C ALA A 35 3.60 21.13 -16.24
N ARG A 36 3.76 22.43 -16.47
CA ARG A 36 2.89 23.24 -17.32
C ARG A 36 3.67 23.89 -18.46
N PRO A 37 3.03 24.18 -19.60
CA PRO A 37 3.72 24.74 -20.77
C PRO A 37 4.58 25.97 -20.47
N PHE A 38 4.01 26.93 -19.75
CA PHE A 38 4.71 28.20 -19.45
C PHE A 38 5.78 28.07 -18.37
N ASP A 39 5.89 26.88 -17.75
CA ASP A 39 6.95 26.56 -16.81
C ASP A 39 8.27 26.19 -17.50
N ALA A 40 8.25 25.98 -18.83
CA ALA A 40 9.45 25.69 -19.60
C ALA A 40 10.46 26.83 -19.55
N ALA A 41 11.74 26.50 -19.39
CA ALA A 41 12.82 27.48 -19.36
C ALA A 41 13.09 28.12 -20.74
N LYS A 42 12.75 27.40 -21.81
CA LYS A 42 12.97 27.82 -23.21
C LYS A 42 11.72 27.59 -24.04
N GLU A 43 11.58 28.42 -25.07
CA GLU A 43 10.58 28.26 -26.12
C GLU A 43 10.94 27.06 -27.02
N GLY A 44 9.97 26.65 -27.85
CA GLY A 44 10.11 25.50 -28.74
C GLY A 44 9.67 24.18 -28.07
N ILE A 45 10.25 23.08 -28.53
CA ILE A 45 9.90 21.74 -28.08
C ILE A 45 10.93 21.26 -27.03
N THR A 46 10.42 20.78 -25.92
CA THR A 46 11.19 20.01 -24.92
C THR A 46 10.52 18.66 -24.76
N ALA A 47 11.29 17.57 -24.88
CA ALA A 47 10.75 16.22 -24.76
C ALA A 47 11.69 15.32 -23.96
N SER A 48 11.12 14.34 -23.29
CA SER A 48 11.83 13.25 -22.65
C SER A 48 11.05 11.94 -22.79
N VAL A 49 11.77 10.83 -22.82
CA VAL A 49 11.22 9.48 -22.80
C VAL A 49 12.03 8.63 -21.83
N GLY A 50 11.35 7.83 -21.04
CA GLY A 50 11.93 6.86 -20.13
C GLY A 50 11.38 5.48 -20.41
N ALA A 51 12.22 4.46 -20.30
CA ALA A 51 11.83 3.06 -20.34
C ALA A 51 12.58 2.31 -19.25
N LYS A 52 11.87 1.41 -18.55
CA LYS A 52 12.42 0.52 -17.53
C LYS A 52 11.87 -0.88 -17.77
N ALA A 53 12.65 -1.87 -17.43
CA ALA A 53 12.22 -3.26 -17.30
C ALA A 53 12.39 -3.64 -15.83
N LEU A 54 11.34 -4.20 -15.26
CA LEU A 54 11.31 -4.66 -13.87
C LEU A 54 11.29 -6.19 -13.89
N HIS A 55 12.21 -6.79 -13.15
CA HIS A 55 12.24 -8.23 -12.94
C HIS A 55 11.86 -8.54 -11.51
N ASP A 56 10.76 -9.29 -11.33
CA ASP A 56 10.26 -9.70 -10.01
C ASP A 56 10.36 -11.22 -9.89
N THR A 57 11.14 -11.68 -8.92
CA THR A 57 11.38 -13.11 -8.67
C THR A 57 10.34 -13.73 -7.74
N THR A 58 9.43 -12.93 -7.18
CA THR A 58 8.34 -13.43 -6.33
C THR A 58 7.15 -13.92 -7.15
N ASN A 59 7.10 -13.54 -8.41
CA ASN A 59 6.02 -13.82 -9.34
C ASN A 59 5.77 -15.32 -9.53
N ARG A 60 4.50 -15.74 -9.52
CA ARG A 60 4.07 -17.12 -9.76
C ARG A 60 3.07 -17.22 -10.90
N ILE A 61 2.43 -16.11 -11.23
CA ILE A 61 1.54 -15.95 -12.38
C ILE A 61 1.92 -14.66 -13.10
N GLY A 62 1.61 -14.55 -14.41
CA GLY A 62 1.97 -13.40 -15.23
C GLY A 62 3.43 -13.42 -15.67
N ASP A 63 4.01 -12.26 -15.94
CA ASP A 63 5.33 -12.09 -16.52
C ASP A 63 6.39 -11.73 -15.46
N ASP A 64 7.52 -12.46 -15.47
CA ASP A 64 8.66 -12.16 -14.58
C ASP A 64 9.34 -10.84 -14.93
N LEU A 65 9.25 -10.40 -16.19
CA LEU A 65 9.84 -9.17 -16.70
C LEU A 65 8.74 -8.26 -17.23
N THR A 66 8.52 -7.14 -16.55
CA THR A 66 7.43 -6.22 -16.87
C THR A 66 7.95 -4.85 -17.29
N PRO A 67 7.32 -4.21 -18.30
CA PRO A 67 7.75 -2.91 -18.79
C PRO A 67 7.16 -1.75 -18.01
N GLU A 68 7.92 -0.66 -17.92
CA GLU A 68 7.47 0.66 -17.56
C GLU A 68 7.97 1.66 -18.59
N VAL A 69 7.07 2.41 -19.20
CA VAL A 69 7.40 3.42 -20.21
C VAL A 69 6.74 4.72 -19.84
N SER A 70 7.48 5.82 -19.95
CA SER A 70 6.96 7.18 -19.72
C SER A 70 7.45 8.15 -20.78
N GLY A 71 6.65 9.17 -21.03
CA GLY A 71 6.98 10.21 -21.99
C GLY A 71 6.45 11.57 -21.56
N PHE A 72 7.21 12.61 -21.92
CA PHE A 72 6.88 14.00 -21.70
C PHE A 72 7.22 14.79 -22.97
N VAL A 73 6.28 15.62 -23.41
CA VAL A 73 6.50 16.58 -24.51
C VAL A 73 5.87 17.90 -24.11
N ASN A 74 6.66 18.97 -24.24
CA ASN A 74 6.21 20.34 -24.03
C ASN A 74 6.52 21.18 -25.26
N TYR A 75 5.54 21.95 -25.71
CA TYR A 75 5.70 22.98 -26.73
C TYR A 75 5.32 24.34 -26.15
N LEU A 76 6.17 25.35 -26.37
CA LEU A 76 5.94 26.73 -26.00
C LEU A 76 6.30 27.60 -27.20
N ASN A 77 5.36 28.44 -27.67
CA ASN A 77 5.64 29.35 -28.76
C ASN A 77 6.62 30.49 -28.37
N GLU A 78 7.24 31.12 -29.35
CA GLU A 78 8.27 32.16 -29.17
C GLU A 78 7.77 33.35 -28.33
N ASP A 79 6.53 33.78 -28.53
CA ASP A 79 5.92 34.91 -27.80
C ASP A 79 5.44 34.53 -26.40
N ARG A 80 5.58 33.24 -25.99
CA ARG A 80 5.09 32.68 -24.71
C ARG A 80 3.59 32.94 -24.47
N THR A 81 2.82 33.05 -25.52
CA THR A 81 1.37 33.31 -25.45
C THR A 81 0.56 32.01 -25.51
N PHE A 82 1.17 30.94 -25.98
CA PHE A 82 0.53 29.63 -26.17
C PHE A 82 1.49 28.49 -25.88
N GLY A 83 0.99 27.46 -25.22
CA GLY A 83 1.77 26.24 -24.99
C GLY A 83 0.93 25.02 -24.71
N VAL A 84 1.50 23.85 -24.97
CA VAL A 84 0.89 22.54 -24.76
C VAL A 84 1.90 21.63 -24.11
N THR A 85 1.48 20.92 -23.06
CA THR A 85 2.25 19.85 -22.42
C THR A 85 1.46 18.55 -22.49
N PHE A 86 2.10 17.48 -22.94
CA PHE A 86 1.59 16.13 -22.87
C PHE A 86 2.53 15.27 -22.03
N THR A 87 1.97 14.50 -21.08
CA THR A 87 2.66 13.45 -20.36
C THR A 87 1.89 12.14 -20.47
N GLY A 88 2.60 11.05 -20.62
CA GLY A 88 2.00 9.72 -20.66
C GLY A 88 2.87 8.70 -19.97
N SER A 89 2.26 7.71 -19.35
CA SER A 89 2.97 6.55 -18.77
C SER A 89 2.15 5.29 -18.85
N PHE A 90 2.85 4.20 -19.09
CA PHE A 90 2.34 2.83 -18.98
C PHE A 90 3.25 2.04 -18.05
N GLN A 91 2.65 1.26 -17.18
CA GLN A 91 3.35 0.37 -16.26
C GLN A 91 2.58 -0.94 -16.15
N GLN A 92 3.29 -2.04 -16.34
CA GLN A 92 2.85 -3.36 -15.95
C GLN A 92 3.67 -3.81 -14.73
N ARG A 93 3.03 -4.53 -13.80
CA ARG A 93 3.72 -5.10 -12.65
C ARG A 93 3.01 -6.34 -12.15
N ASP A 94 3.70 -7.46 -12.26
CA ASP A 94 3.26 -8.74 -11.78
C ASP A 94 4.14 -9.12 -10.59
N SER A 95 3.52 -9.55 -9.50
CA SER A 95 4.22 -9.82 -8.24
C SER A 95 3.44 -10.79 -7.38
N ALA A 96 4.12 -11.47 -6.47
CA ALA A 96 3.46 -12.26 -5.45
C ALA A 96 3.90 -11.83 -4.06
N ALA A 97 3.03 -12.08 -3.09
CA ALA A 97 3.32 -11.89 -1.68
C ALA A 97 2.88 -13.12 -0.90
N GLN A 98 3.64 -13.47 0.12
CA GLN A 98 3.27 -14.51 1.06
C GLN A 98 3.59 -14.03 2.47
N GLY A 99 2.81 -14.49 3.43
CA GLY A 99 3.02 -14.10 4.81
C GLY A 99 2.26 -14.98 5.79
N ALA A 100 2.70 -14.93 7.03
CA ALA A 100 2.02 -15.52 8.15
C ALA A 100 1.67 -14.43 9.15
N PHE A 101 0.48 -14.49 9.73
CA PHE A 101 0.05 -13.53 10.74
C PHE A 101 -0.98 -14.14 11.69
N VAL A 102 -1.10 -13.50 12.83
CA VAL A 102 -2.16 -13.77 13.81
C VAL A 102 -3.29 -12.78 13.55
N ASN A 103 -4.49 -13.28 13.29
CA ASN A 103 -5.63 -12.42 13.00
C ASN A 103 -6.14 -11.67 14.25
N GLN A 104 -6.15 -12.35 15.39
CA GLN A 104 -6.64 -11.78 16.65
C GLN A 104 -5.95 -12.45 17.84
N TRP A 105 -5.71 -11.68 18.89
CA TRP A 105 -5.29 -12.17 20.19
C TRP A 105 -6.44 -12.07 21.19
N ARG A 106 -6.66 -13.14 21.96
CA ARG A 106 -7.53 -13.12 23.12
C ARG A 106 -6.66 -12.88 24.35
N VAL A 107 -6.87 -11.77 25.03
CA VAL A 107 -6.11 -11.42 26.23
C VAL A 107 -7.02 -11.56 27.44
N ASN A 108 -6.59 -12.34 28.41
CA ASN A 108 -7.33 -12.62 29.65
C ASN A 108 -6.41 -12.46 30.87
N GLU A 109 -7.03 -12.31 32.00
CA GLU A 109 -6.38 -12.39 33.32
C GLU A 109 -6.31 -13.85 33.75
N PHE A 110 -5.15 -14.31 34.23
CA PHE A 110 -4.98 -15.70 34.65
C PHE A 110 -5.59 -15.92 36.04
N ASP A 111 -6.55 -16.82 36.14
CA ASP A 111 -7.28 -17.20 37.36
C ASP A 111 -6.84 -18.55 37.96
N GLY A 112 -5.76 -19.12 37.45
CA GLY A 112 -5.20 -20.42 37.86
C GLY A 112 -5.45 -21.53 36.85
N SER A 113 -6.26 -21.27 35.82
CA SER A 113 -6.57 -22.26 34.78
C SER A 113 -6.73 -21.61 33.40
N ILE A 114 -6.63 -22.42 32.37
CA ILE A 114 -7.09 -22.05 31.03
C ILE A 114 -8.36 -22.84 30.77
N PRO A 115 -9.51 -22.17 30.55
CA PRO A 115 -10.78 -22.85 30.37
C PRO A 115 -10.73 -23.84 29.21
N GLN A 116 -11.19 -25.05 29.45
CA GLN A 116 -11.42 -26.05 28.40
C GLN A 116 -12.91 -26.35 28.29
N SER A 117 -13.37 -26.46 27.07
CA SER A 117 -14.75 -26.92 26.81
C SER A 117 -14.70 -28.34 26.27
N PRO A 118 -15.29 -29.33 26.98
CA PRO A 118 -15.36 -30.68 26.48
C PRO A 118 -16.02 -30.75 25.09
N ASP A 119 -15.37 -31.42 24.15
CA ASP A 119 -15.89 -31.68 22.82
C ASP A 119 -16.18 -33.19 22.69
N PRO A 120 -17.43 -33.60 22.51
CA PRO A 120 -17.77 -35.05 22.40
C PRO A 120 -17.05 -35.75 21.23
N ALA A 121 -16.58 -35.00 20.24
CA ALA A 121 -15.84 -35.57 19.10
C ALA A 121 -14.34 -35.78 19.40
N ASN A 122 -13.83 -35.19 20.49
CA ASN A 122 -12.42 -35.34 20.92
C ASN A 122 -12.36 -35.92 22.33
N PRO A 123 -11.96 -37.19 22.49
CA PRO A 123 -11.95 -37.87 23.81
C PRO A 123 -10.98 -37.23 24.81
N ASN A 124 -10.01 -36.45 24.35
CA ASN A 124 -9.03 -35.75 25.20
C ASN A 124 -9.43 -34.30 25.51
N SER A 125 -10.56 -33.85 25.01
CA SER A 125 -11.05 -32.49 25.30
C SER A 125 -11.59 -32.42 26.74
N GLY A 126 -11.20 -31.41 27.48
CA GLY A 126 -11.56 -31.25 28.89
C GLY A 126 -10.55 -31.81 29.87
N ASP A 127 -9.51 -32.50 29.41
CA ASP A 127 -8.37 -32.85 30.26
C ASP A 127 -7.59 -31.57 30.65
N PRO A 128 -7.05 -31.49 31.87
CA PRO A 128 -6.27 -30.34 32.29
C PRO A 128 -5.09 -30.08 31.34
N ILE A 129 -4.95 -28.82 30.88
CA ILE A 129 -3.78 -28.43 30.08
C ILE A 129 -2.54 -28.42 30.97
N VAL A 130 -1.46 -29.01 30.51
CA VAL A 130 -0.15 -28.92 31.17
C VAL A 130 0.45 -27.55 30.88
N LEU A 131 0.63 -26.74 31.92
CA LEU A 131 1.19 -25.41 31.80
C LEU A 131 2.64 -25.38 32.25
N THR A 132 3.53 -24.94 31.35
CA THR A 132 4.94 -24.67 31.66
C THR A 132 5.15 -23.18 31.67
N ASN A 133 5.84 -22.64 32.69
CA ASN A 133 6.04 -21.24 32.93
C ASN A 133 4.71 -20.43 32.92
N ALA A 134 3.72 -20.99 33.63
CA ALA A 134 2.37 -20.41 33.68
C ALA A 134 2.38 -18.94 34.13
N PRO A 135 1.41 -18.12 33.68
CA PRO A 135 1.20 -16.78 34.23
C PRO A 135 0.95 -16.84 35.76
N ALA A 136 1.36 -15.79 36.46
CA ALA A 136 0.98 -15.65 37.88
C ALA A 136 -0.52 -15.29 37.99
N MET A 137 -1.12 -15.58 39.18
CA MET A 137 -2.49 -15.15 39.44
C MET A 137 -2.67 -13.66 39.21
N GLY A 138 -3.66 -13.29 38.40
CA GLY A 138 -3.95 -11.91 38.01
C GLY A 138 -3.02 -11.36 36.90
N GLN A 139 -2.04 -12.12 36.43
CA GLN A 139 -1.20 -11.71 35.30
C GLN A 139 -1.95 -11.85 33.99
N LEU A 140 -1.77 -10.89 33.09
CA LEU A 140 -2.34 -10.96 31.75
C LEU A 140 -1.60 -11.98 30.88
N PHE A 141 -2.35 -12.72 30.11
CA PHE A 141 -1.82 -13.61 29.08
C PHE A 141 -2.64 -13.49 27.78
N GLY A 142 -1.99 -13.69 26.65
CA GLY A 142 -2.63 -13.65 25.33
C GLY A 142 -2.52 -15.00 24.64
N ILE A 143 -3.63 -15.48 24.06
CA ILE A 143 -3.65 -16.65 23.18
C ILE A 143 -4.08 -16.19 21.79
N PRO A 144 -3.37 -16.58 20.70
CA PRO A 144 -3.80 -16.27 19.35
C PRO A 144 -5.13 -16.97 19.06
N SER A 145 -6.07 -16.28 18.42
CA SER A 145 -7.35 -16.89 18.04
C SER A 145 -7.21 -17.75 16.80
N ASP A 146 -6.43 -17.29 15.85
CA ASP A 146 -6.05 -18.07 14.67
C ASP A 146 -4.67 -17.66 14.15
N LEU A 147 -4.00 -18.62 13.53
CA LEU A 147 -2.80 -18.39 12.74
C LEU A 147 -3.18 -18.53 11.27
N ARG A 148 -2.76 -17.56 10.46
CA ARG A 148 -3.03 -17.55 9.02
C ARG A 148 -1.74 -17.51 8.23
N TYR A 149 -1.74 -18.31 7.18
CA TYR A 149 -0.77 -18.20 6.10
C TYR A 149 -1.50 -17.81 4.82
N TYR A 150 -1.00 -16.80 4.13
CA TYR A 150 -1.58 -16.37 2.87
C TYR A 150 -0.55 -16.34 1.75
N MET A 151 -1.06 -16.51 0.54
CA MET A 151 -0.39 -16.34 -0.72
C MET A 151 -1.28 -15.47 -1.59
N ALA A 152 -0.70 -14.42 -2.17
CA ALA A 152 -1.42 -13.50 -3.06
C ALA A 152 -0.58 -13.26 -4.32
N ASP A 153 -1.17 -13.51 -5.48
CA ASP A 153 -0.63 -13.18 -6.78
C ASP A 153 -1.34 -11.95 -7.31
N ARG A 154 -0.59 -11.01 -7.86
CA ARG A 154 -1.10 -9.73 -8.34
C ARG A 154 -0.55 -9.43 -9.72
N GLU A 155 -1.46 -9.13 -10.64
CA GLU A 155 -1.16 -8.53 -11.93
C GLU A 155 -1.76 -7.12 -11.96
N ARG A 156 -0.95 -6.14 -12.28
CA ARG A 156 -1.38 -4.75 -12.31
C ARG A 156 -0.88 -4.04 -13.55
N GLU A 157 -1.84 -3.47 -14.28
CA GLU A 157 -1.56 -2.53 -15.37
C GLU A 157 -2.03 -1.14 -15.01
N ARG A 158 -1.24 -0.16 -15.37
CA ARG A 158 -1.58 1.25 -15.16
C ARG A 158 -1.23 2.08 -16.38
N THR A 159 -2.20 2.84 -16.86
CA THR A 159 -2.01 3.82 -17.93
C THR A 159 -2.45 5.19 -17.44
N ASN A 160 -1.56 6.17 -17.54
CA ASN A 160 -1.86 7.57 -17.23
C ASN A 160 -1.48 8.46 -18.40
N ALA A 161 -2.30 9.49 -18.65
CA ALA A 161 -1.99 10.55 -19.58
C ALA A 161 -2.53 11.89 -19.06
N GLN A 162 -1.78 12.96 -19.29
CA GLN A 162 -2.21 14.31 -18.98
C GLN A 162 -1.88 15.23 -20.17
N LEU A 163 -2.85 16.03 -20.56
CA LEU A 163 -2.72 17.09 -21.55
C LEU A 163 -3.04 18.42 -20.88
N THR A 164 -2.09 19.33 -20.90
CA THR A 164 -2.26 20.69 -20.38
C THR A 164 -2.07 21.69 -21.50
N PHE A 165 -3.05 22.56 -21.67
CA PHE A 165 -3.05 23.66 -22.61
C PHE A 165 -3.04 24.96 -21.84
N GLN A 166 -2.16 25.91 -22.26
CA GLN A 166 -2.13 27.27 -21.71
C GLN A 166 -2.18 28.31 -22.82
N PHE A 167 -2.97 29.36 -22.60
CA PHE A 167 -3.12 30.49 -23.51
C PHE A 167 -3.13 31.78 -22.70
N ALA A 168 -2.22 32.70 -23.05
CA ALA A 168 -2.07 34.02 -22.43
C ALA A 168 -1.81 35.07 -23.52
N PRO A 169 -2.87 35.60 -24.19
CA PRO A 169 -2.72 36.58 -25.29
C PRO A 169 -2.15 37.90 -24.82
N ASN A 170 -2.18 38.21 -23.53
CA ASN A 170 -1.63 39.41 -22.90
C ASN A 170 -1.40 39.17 -21.41
N ASP A 171 -0.76 40.15 -20.75
CA ASP A 171 -0.39 40.06 -19.31
C ASP A 171 -1.57 40.01 -18.34
N LYS A 172 -2.79 40.34 -18.81
CA LYS A 172 -3.99 40.38 -17.97
C LYS A 172 -4.86 39.13 -18.06
N MET A 173 -4.60 38.26 -19.03
CA MET A 173 -5.41 37.07 -19.28
C MET A 173 -4.53 35.84 -19.42
N LYS A 174 -4.83 34.83 -18.62
CA LYS A 174 -4.24 33.48 -18.70
C LYS A 174 -5.32 32.43 -18.55
N ALA A 175 -5.49 31.61 -19.56
CA ALA A 175 -6.36 30.44 -19.54
C ALA A 175 -5.50 29.17 -19.43
N THR A 176 -5.97 28.18 -18.65
CA THR A 176 -5.36 26.86 -18.54
C THR A 176 -6.46 25.83 -18.63
N LEU A 177 -6.26 24.83 -19.47
CA LEU A 177 -7.12 23.66 -19.59
C LEU A 177 -6.27 22.42 -19.32
N ASP A 178 -6.67 21.64 -18.33
CA ASP A 178 -6.05 20.38 -17.96
C ASP A 178 -7.02 19.22 -18.26
N TYR A 179 -6.54 18.21 -18.96
CA TYR A 179 -7.24 16.94 -19.16
C TYR A 179 -6.38 15.81 -18.64
N THR A 180 -6.94 14.99 -17.76
CA THR A 180 -6.24 13.85 -17.14
C THR A 180 -7.00 12.56 -17.42
N TYR A 181 -6.30 11.57 -17.93
CA TYR A 181 -6.76 10.20 -18.07
C TYR A 181 -5.95 9.30 -17.16
N SER A 182 -6.64 8.44 -16.40
CA SER A 182 -6.01 7.42 -15.54
C SER A 182 -6.82 6.14 -15.59
N ARG A 183 -6.15 5.03 -15.86
CA ARG A 183 -6.73 3.70 -15.82
C ARG A 183 -5.80 2.79 -15.05
N GLN A 184 -6.38 2.01 -14.13
CA GLN A 184 -5.70 0.95 -13.42
C GLN A 184 -6.54 -0.31 -13.48
N ASP A 185 -5.94 -1.37 -13.98
CA ASP A 185 -6.46 -2.72 -13.92
C ASP A 185 -5.63 -3.49 -12.88
N LEU A 186 -6.31 -4.11 -11.93
CA LEU A 186 -5.70 -4.91 -10.87
C LEU A 186 -6.44 -6.23 -10.77
N PHE A 187 -5.70 -7.31 -10.96
CA PHE A 187 -6.13 -8.66 -10.63
C PHE A 187 -5.36 -9.14 -9.41
N GLU A 188 -6.05 -9.71 -8.43
CA GLU A 188 -5.45 -10.36 -7.28
C GLU A 188 -6.11 -11.73 -7.08
N ALA A 189 -5.30 -12.78 -7.10
CA ALA A 189 -5.68 -14.11 -6.66
C ALA A 189 -5.06 -14.37 -5.30
N ARG A 190 -5.90 -14.49 -4.24
CA ARG A 190 -5.45 -14.70 -2.87
C ARG A 190 -6.01 -16.00 -2.33
N ALA A 191 -5.13 -16.82 -1.75
CA ALA A 191 -5.48 -18.00 -0.99
C ALA A 191 -4.99 -17.84 0.45
N GLU A 192 -5.83 -18.24 1.41
CA GLU A 192 -5.48 -18.26 2.82
C GLU A 192 -5.75 -19.63 3.40
N GLN A 193 -4.86 -20.09 4.25
CA GLN A 193 -5.08 -21.23 5.13
C GLN A 193 -4.98 -20.75 6.56
N SER A 194 -5.97 -21.09 7.38
CA SER A 194 -5.98 -20.73 8.80
C SER A 194 -6.05 -21.97 9.68
N ILE A 195 -5.42 -21.87 10.84
CA ILE A 195 -5.55 -22.83 11.93
C ILE A 195 -6.15 -22.08 13.10
N TRP A 196 -7.34 -22.48 13.51
CA TRP A 196 -8.01 -21.91 14.67
C TRP A 196 -7.38 -22.49 15.93
N MET A 197 -6.96 -21.60 16.83
CA MET A 197 -6.48 -21.95 18.15
C MET A 197 -7.67 -22.08 19.10
N ASP A 198 -8.23 -23.26 19.15
CA ASP A 198 -9.34 -23.55 20.05
C ASP A 198 -8.77 -24.22 21.31
N ASP A 199 -9.05 -23.63 22.46
CA ASP A 199 -8.61 -24.09 23.76
C ASP A 199 -9.03 -25.56 24.08
N ARG A 200 -10.08 -26.05 23.43
CA ARG A 200 -10.51 -27.46 23.54
C ARG A 200 -9.49 -28.50 23.05
N TYR A 201 -8.52 -28.07 22.26
CA TYR A 201 -7.54 -28.95 21.63
C TYR A 201 -6.13 -28.81 22.20
N PHE A 202 -5.91 -27.88 23.15
CA PHE A 202 -4.61 -27.75 23.79
C PHE A 202 -4.38 -28.86 24.79
N THR A 203 -3.23 -29.49 24.72
CA THR A 203 -2.75 -30.50 25.70
C THR A 203 -1.69 -29.92 26.62
N ASP A 204 -0.86 -29.07 26.09
CA ASP A 204 0.20 -28.38 26.81
C ASP A 204 0.43 -26.96 26.24
N LEU A 205 0.87 -26.08 27.12
CA LEU A 205 1.25 -24.72 26.75
C LEU A 205 2.47 -24.29 27.53
N THR A 206 3.48 -23.82 26.82
CA THR A 206 4.66 -23.16 27.39
C THR A 206 4.60 -21.67 27.10
N PHE A 207 4.71 -20.85 28.14
CA PHE A 207 4.66 -19.39 28.02
C PHE A 207 6.05 -18.77 28.03
N ASP A 208 6.18 -17.59 27.41
CA ASP A 208 7.36 -16.72 27.49
C ASP A 208 7.50 -16.08 28.89
N ASP A 209 8.52 -15.20 29.04
CA ASP A 209 8.80 -14.46 30.27
C ASP A 209 8.34 -12.99 30.22
N GLU A 210 7.50 -12.63 29.26
CA GLU A 210 7.06 -11.27 29.08
C GLU A 210 6.00 -10.82 30.11
N THR A 211 5.75 -9.49 30.19
CA THR A 211 4.79 -8.92 31.15
C THR A 211 3.34 -9.38 30.83
N VAL A 212 2.98 -9.44 29.57
CA VAL A 212 1.79 -10.14 29.08
C VAL A 212 2.30 -11.42 28.47
N LYS A 213 2.09 -12.53 29.15
CA LYS A 213 2.61 -13.83 28.71
C LYS A 213 1.92 -14.33 27.46
N THR A 214 2.71 -14.87 26.53
CA THR A 214 2.19 -15.51 25.32
C THR A 214 2.72 -16.93 25.17
N PRO A 215 1.93 -17.85 24.59
CA PRO A 215 2.39 -19.21 24.36
C PRO A 215 3.45 -19.23 23.26
N VAL A 216 4.54 -19.94 23.50
CA VAL A 216 5.66 -20.12 22.58
C VAL A 216 5.83 -21.59 22.14
N HIS A 217 5.08 -22.50 22.77
CA HIS A 217 4.97 -23.92 22.40
C HIS A 217 3.60 -24.45 22.83
#